data_c55f386765668dbffae00487adb041fd
#
_entry.id   c55f386765668dbffae00487adb041fd
#
_cell.length_a   1.000
_cell.length_b   1.000
_cell.length_c   1.000
_cell.angle_alpha   90.00
_cell.angle_beta   90.00
_cell.angle_gamma   90.00
#
_symmetry.space_group_name_H-M   'P 1'
#
loop_
_entity.id
_entity.type
_entity.pdbx_description
1 polymer ?
#
loop_
_entity_poly.entity_id
_entity_poly.type
_entity_poly.pdbx_seq_one_letter_code
_entity_poly.pdbx_strand_id
1 'polypeptide(L)'
;MKEVFLNVEDKRVRYIVGGSGKPLVLLHGWSFNADTWVESGIFSAFAERYTVYAIDMPYGIRTKSERFHAPRAEYARFLRQVLDALGLVDPPLVGPSASGEVVLWYLARKYPAKAAVVVGPVGLVDELLTALAEVETPILAVWGERDEISPPTNAQLVRGKNVKTIILKDAGHAAYLDKPKEFVEAVVEFLGD
;
A
#
# COMPACT_ATOMS: atom_id res chain seq x y z
N MET A 1 3.34 6.64 18.97
CA MET A 1 3.67 7.01 17.59
C MET A 1 5.00 7.74 17.56
N LYS A 2 5.91 7.38 16.66
CA LYS A 2 7.25 7.98 16.52
C LYS A 2 7.56 8.18 15.04
N GLU A 3 8.22 9.29 14.69
CA GLU A 3 8.87 9.51 13.40
C GLU A 3 10.31 9.01 13.48
N VAL A 4 10.73 8.25 12.49
CA VAL A 4 12.05 7.61 12.44
C VAL A 4 12.62 7.74 11.04
N PHE A 5 13.95 7.87 10.97
CA PHE A 5 14.70 7.80 9.72
C PHE A 5 15.67 6.62 9.79
N LEU A 6 15.76 5.86 8.69
CA LEU A 6 16.75 4.82 8.51
C LEU A 6 17.48 5.01 7.18
N ASN A 7 18.66 4.44 7.07
CA ASN A 7 19.37 4.38 5.81
C ASN A 7 19.18 2.99 5.18
N VAL A 8 18.75 2.98 3.92
CA VAL A 8 18.60 1.77 3.11
C VAL A 8 19.46 1.94 1.88
N GLU A 9 20.50 1.11 1.73
CA GLU A 9 21.60 1.37 0.82
C GLU A 9 22.20 2.76 1.10
N ASP A 10 22.23 3.65 0.11
CA ASP A 10 22.70 5.03 0.22
C ASP A 10 21.57 6.06 0.41
N LYS A 11 20.33 5.61 0.64
CA LYS A 11 19.14 6.45 0.72
C LYS A 11 18.60 6.59 2.13
N ARG A 12 18.27 7.81 2.52
CA ARG A 12 17.58 8.10 3.78
C ARG A 12 16.07 7.96 3.60
N VAL A 13 15.48 7.04 4.36
CA VAL A 13 14.04 6.73 4.34
C VAL A 13 13.39 7.16 5.65
N ARG A 14 12.30 7.91 5.55
CA ARG A 14 11.46 8.28 6.67
C ARG A 14 10.30 7.30 6.82
N TYR A 15 9.96 6.97 8.06
CA TYR A 15 8.70 6.29 8.38
C TYR A 15 8.14 6.74 9.73
N ILE A 16 6.84 6.54 9.90
CA ILE A 16 6.13 6.74 11.16
C ILE A 16 5.73 5.37 11.69
N VAL A 17 6.03 5.09 12.95
CA VAL A 17 5.68 3.81 13.58
C VAL A 17 4.91 4.03 14.87
N GLY A 18 3.93 3.16 15.14
CA GLY A 18 3.14 3.21 16.38
C GLY A 18 2.17 2.05 16.50
N GLY A 19 1.53 1.95 17.64
CA GLY A 19 0.66 0.83 17.96
C GLY A 19 1.41 -0.36 18.53
N SER A 20 0.73 -1.49 18.64
CA SER A 20 1.28 -2.77 19.12
C SER A 20 0.54 -3.92 18.46
N GLY A 21 1.20 -5.06 18.32
CA GLY A 21 0.65 -6.26 17.66
C GLY A 21 1.42 -6.63 16.40
N LYS A 22 0.76 -7.36 15.50
CA LYS A 22 1.35 -7.77 14.22
C LYS A 22 1.68 -6.54 13.35
N PRO A 23 2.72 -6.60 12.50
CA PRO A 23 3.06 -5.49 11.65
C PRO A 23 2.01 -5.25 10.56
N LEU A 24 1.78 -3.97 10.23
CA LEU A 24 1.00 -3.52 9.08
C LEU A 24 1.74 -2.36 8.41
N VAL A 25 2.02 -2.47 7.12
CA VAL A 25 2.77 -1.48 6.36
C VAL A 25 1.82 -0.65 5.50
N LEU A 26 1.87 0.66 5.65
CA LEU A 26 1.11 1.63 4.88
C LEU A 26 2.05 2.43 3.95
N LEU A 27 1.78 2.42 2.67
CA LEU A 27 2.46 3.25 1.67
C LEU A 27 1.52 4.38 1.24
N HIS A 28 2.05 5.44 0.64
CA HIS A 28 1.26 6.61 0.25
C HIS A 28 1.07 6.73 -1.26
N GLY A 29 0.02 7.44 -1.70
CA GLY A 29 -0.18 7.82 -3.09
C GLY A 29 0.79 8.92 -3.55
N TRP A 30 0.84 9.18 -4.87
CA TRP A 30 1.78 10.13 -5.47
C TRP A 30 1.70 11.55 -4.88
N SER A 31 0.52 12.03 -4.56
CA SER A 31 0.29 13.38 -4.02
C SER A 31 0.48 13.51 -2.51
N PHE A 32 0.82 12.42 -1.83
CA PHE A 32 0.81 12.30 -0.39
C PHE A 32 2.16 11.88 0.19
N ASN A 33 2.18 11.65 1.50
CA ASN A 33 3.29 11.08 2.28
C ASN A 33 2.72 10.30 3.48
N ALA A 34 3.58 9.81 4.37
CA ALA A 34 3.16 9.07 5.56
C ALA A 34 2.28 9.89 6.52
N ASP A 35 2.43 11.21 6.56
CA ASP A 35 1.62 12.07 7.43
C ASP A 35 0.12 11.99 7.10
N THR A 36 -0.23 11.75 5.83
CA THR A 36 -1.63 11.62 5.39
C THR A 36 -2.38 10.53 6.14
N TRP A 37 -1.72 9.42 6.46
CA TRP A 37 -2.33 8.35 7.25
C TRP A 37 -2.63 8.78 8.69
N VAL A 38 -1.78 9.64 9.26
CA VAL A 38 -1.97 10.20 10.61
C VAL A 38 -3.07 11.26 10.61
N GLU A 39 -3.01 12.19 9.65
CA GLU A 39 -3.98 13.29 9.51
C GLU A 39 -5.40 12.79 9.25
N SER A 40 -5.56 11.70 8.51
CA SER A 40 -6.87 11.09 8.24
C SER A 40 -7.44 10.28 9.41
N GLY A 41 -6.66 10.02 10.45
CA GLY A 41 -7.05 9.17 11.59
C GLY A 41 -6.93 7.66 11.29
N ILE A 42 -6.65 7.25 10.05
CA ILE A 42 -6.53 5.84 9.66
C ILE A 42 -5.36 5.16 10.39
N PHE A 43 -4.22 5.88 10.52
CA PHE A 43 -3.08 5.38 11.28
C PHE A 43 -3.48 4.98 12.70
N SER A 44 -4.19 5.87 13.41
CA SER A 44 -4.61 5.65 14.79
C SER A 44 -5.59 4.48 14.92
N ALA A 45 -6.53 4.37 13.97
CA ALA A 45 -7.48 3.27 13.93
C ALA A 45 -6.80 1.90 13.76
N PHE A 46 -5.81 1.81 12.86
CA PHE A 46 -5.02 0.59 12.71
C PHE A 46 -4.09 0.33 13.91
N ALA A 47 -3.54 1.38 14.53
CA ALA A 47 -2.62 1.26 15.66
C ALA A 47 -3.27 0.70 16.94
N GLU A 48 -4.60 0.62 16.99
CA GLU A 48 -5.32 -0.08 18.05
C GLU A 48 -5.12 -1.60 18.03
N ARG A 49 -4.73 -2.16 16.85
CA ARG A 49 -4.62 -3.61 16.62
C ARG A 49 -3.27 -4.06 16.07
N TYR A 50 -2.55 -3.15 15.41
CA TYR A 50 -1.30 -3.45 14.69
C TYR A 50 -0.15 -2.56 15.16
N THR A 51 1.06 -3.05 14.97
CA THR A 51 2.23 -2.17 14.88
C THR A 51 2.26 -1.63 13.46
N VAL A 52 1.86 -0.38 13.29
CA VAL A 52 1.71 0.29 11.99
C VAL A 52 3.03 0.95 11.59
N TYR A 53 3.47 0.71 10.36
CA TYR A 53 4.62 1.35 9.72
C TYR A 53 4.12 2.14 8.51
N ALA A 54 3.98 3.45 8.63
CA ALA A 54 3.67 4.32 7.49
C ALA A 54 4.99 4.82 6.87
N ILE A 55 5.33 4.33 5.69
CA ILE A 55 6.63 4.56 5.05
C ILE A 55 6.50 5.67 4.00
N ASP A 56 7.39 6.65 4.05
CA ASP A 56 7.61 7.59 2.96
C ASP A 56 8.46 6.94 1.88
N MET A 57 7.82 6.50 0.82
CA MET A 57 8.52 5.99 -0.35
C MET A 57 9.26 7.12 -1.09
N PRO A 58 10.34 6.84 -1.84
CA PRO A 58 11.20 7.87 -2.46
C PRO A 58 10.54 8.61 -3.63
N TYR A 59 9.30 8.30 -3.96
CA TYR A 59 8.46 9.00 -4.92
C TYR A 59 7.38 9.82 -4.21
N GLY A 60 6.65 10.61 -4.99
CA GLY A 60 5.57 11.43 -4.49
C GLY A 60 5.98 12.88 -4.21
N ILE A 61 4.97 13.75 -4.28
CA ILE A 61 5.20 15.21 -4.23
C ILE A 61 5.64 15.66 -2.83
N ARG A 62 5.12 15.00 -1.78
CA ARG A 62 5.32 15.40 -0.37
C ARG A 62 6.28 14.51 0.40
N THR A 63 6.93 13.54 -0.23
CA THR A 63 7.83 12.63 0.49
C THR A 63 8.93 13.41 1.22
N LYS A 64 9.22 12.98 2.44
CA LYS A 64 10.34 13.48 3.26
C LYS A 64 11.54 12.52 3.24
N SER A 65 11.41 11.40 2.53
CA SER A 65 12.53 10.52 2.22
C SER A 65 13.38 11.08 1.09
N GLU A 66 14.61 10.63 0.99
CA GLU A 66 15.48 10.97 -0.13
C GLU A 66 14.90 10.44 -1.44
N ARG A 67 14.71 11.34 -2.40
CA ARG A 67 14.06 11.02 -3.67
C ARG A 67 15.02 10.39 -4.66
N PHE A 68 14.50 9.45 -5.43
CA PHE A 68 15.09 9.02 -6.68
C PHE A 68 14.00 8.65 -7.69
N HIS A 69 14.37 8.65 -8.97
CA HIS A 69 13.45 8.28 -10.04
C HIS A 69 13.77 6.87 -10.55
N ALA A 70 12.75 6.03 -10.61
CA ALA A 70 12.85 4.68 -11.10
C ALA A 70 11.49 4.19 -11.64
N PRO A 71 11.47 3.12 -12.46
CA PRO A 71 10.26 2.38 -12.76
C PRO A 71 9.60 1.82 -11.48
N ARG A 72 8.28 1.63 -11.48
CA ARG A 72 7.56 1.10 -10.31
C ARG A 72 8.07 -0.25 -9.81
N ALA A 73 8.48 -1.10 -10.75
CA ALA A 73 9.08 -2.39 -10.41
C ALA A 73 10.38 -2.27 -9.59
N GLU A 74 11.16 -1.19 -9.78
CA GLU A 74 12.35 -0.92 -8.96
C GLU A 74 12.00 -0.35 -7.59
N TYR A 75 10.94 0.44 -7.48
CA TYR A 75 10.42 0.83 -6.16
C TYR A 75 9.91 -0.37 -5.37
N ALA A 76 9.38 -1.42 -6.03
CA ALA A 76 9.02 -2.66 -5.36
C ALA A 76 10.26 -3.39 -4.80
N ARG A 77 11.37 -3.42 -5.54
CA ARG A 77 12.66 -3.93 -5.03
C ARG A 77 13.15 -3.11 -3.83
N PHE A 78 13.11 -1.79 -3.96
CA PHE A 78 13.51 -0.91 -2.87
C PHE A 78 12.62 -1.07 -1.62
N LEU A 79 11.30 -1.25 -1.81
CA LEU A 79 10.40 -1.58 -0.70
C LEU A 79 10.85 -2.85 0.02
N ARG A 80 11.26 -3.91 -0.70
CA ARG A 80 11.78 -5.12 -0.07
C ARG A 80 12.99 -4.82 0.81
N GLN A 81 13.92 -3.99 0.33
CA GLN A 81 15.10 -3.60 1.10
C GLN A 81 14.74 -2.77 2.35
N VAL A 82 13.74 -1.88 2.25
CA VAL A 82 13.22 -1.14 3.41
C VAL A 82 12.64 -2.11 4.45
N LEU A 83 11.83 -3.07 4.02
CA LEU A 83 11.23 -4.07 4.91
C LEU A 83 12.30 -4.95 5.56
N ASP A 84 13.33 -5.35 4.83
CA ASP A 84 14.47 -6.10 5.36
C ASP A 84 15.22 -5.30 6.43
N ALA A 85 15.48 -4.02 6.18
CA ALA A 85 16.14 -3.12 7.14
C ALA A 85 15.29 -2.90 8.41
N LEU A 86 13.96 -3.00 8.30
CA LEU A 86 13.03 -2.96 9.44
C LEU A 86 12.86 -4.31 10.14
N GLY A 87 13.44 -5.39 9.62
CA GLY A 87 13.26 -6.76 10.14
C GLY A 87 11.86 -7.34 9.87
N LEU A 88 11.13 -6.80 8.88
CA LEU A 88 9.78 -7.23 8.51
C LEU A 88 9.85 -8.27 7.39
N VAL A 89 9.55 -9.53 7.71
CA VAL A 89 9.71 -10.66 6.77
C VAL A 89 8.60 -10.68 5.72
N ASP A 90 7.34 -10.73 6.15
CA ASP A 90 6.16 -10.89 5.29
C ASP A 90 4.96 -10.04 5.75
N PRO A 91 5.14 -8.73 6.03
CA PRO A 91 4.04 -7.92 6.56
C PRO A 91 2.92 -7.77 5.53
N PRO A 92 1.65 -7.63 5.98
CA PRO A 92 0.60 -7.10 5.12
C PRO A 92 0.96 -5.70 4.60
N LEU A 93 0.69 -5.45 3.32
CA LEU A 93 1.02 -4.19 2.63
C LEU A 93 -0.26 -3.46 2.20
N VAL A 94 -0.33 -2.17 2.46
CA VAL A 94 -1.41 -1.30 1.98
C VAL A 94 -0.83 -0.25 1.06
N GLY A 95 -1.30 -0.19 -0.18
CA GLY A 95 -0.82 0.77 -1.17
C GLY A 95 -1.93 1.39 -2.02
N PRO A 96 -2.17 2.72 -1.92
CA PRO A 96 -3.08 3.42 -2.81
C PRO A 96 -2.38 3.94 -4.07
N SER A 97 -3.11 3.98 -5.20
CA SER A 97 -2.69 4.63 -6.45
C SER A 97 -1.32 4.15 -6.94
N ALA A 98 -0.33 5.04 -7.00
CA ALA A 98 1.05 4.69 -7.36
C ALA A 98 1.68 3.63 -6.46
N SER A 99 1.38 3.66 -5.16
CA SER A 99 1.81 2.59 -4.25
C SER A 99 1.05 1.29 -4.44
N GLY A 100 -0.19 1.36 -4.93
CA GLY A 100 -0.93 0.16 -5.35
C GLY A 100 -0.19 -0.58 -6.48
N GLU A 101 0.30 0.15 -7.48
CA GLU A 101 1.15 -0.40 -8.54
C GLU A 101 2.45 -1.00 -7.96
N VAL A 102 3.13 -0.29 -7.06
CA VAL A 102 4.35 -0.80 -6.40
C VAL A 102 4.09 -2.09 -5.63
N VAL A 103 3.00 -2.17 -4.87
CA VAL A 103 2.60 -3.38 -4.14
C VAL A 103 2.31 -4.53 -5.11
N LEU A 104 1.61 -4.28 -6.21
CA LEU A 104 1.36 -5.31 -7.22
C LEU A 104 2.66 -5.81 -7.88
N TRP A 105 3.61 -4.93 -8.21
CA TRP A 105 4.94 -5.33 -8.68
C TRP A 105 5.73 -6.10 -7.62
N TYR A 106 5.59 -5.75 -6.33
CA TYR A 106 6.20 -6.47 -5.22
C TYR A 106 5.73 -7.93 -5.20
N LEU A 107 4.43 -8.17 -5.34
CA LEU A 107 3.85 -9.50 -5.40
C LEU A 107 4.23 -10.24 -6.69
N ALA A 108 4.20 -9.57 -7.84
CA ALA A 108 4.60 -10.13 -9.13
C ALA A 108 6.06 -10.61 -9.14
N ARG A 109 6.93 -9.97 -8.37
CA ARG A 109 8.32 -10.39 -8.12
C ARG A 109 8.44 -11.49 -7.07
N LYS A 110 7.33 -12.02 -6.55
CA LYS A 110 7.26 -13.07 -5.52
C LYS A 110 7.96 -12.69 -4.21
N TYR A 111 8.03 -11.41 -3.89
CA TYR A 111 8.47 -10.97 -2.59
C TYR A 111 7.42 -11.31 -1.51
N PRO A 112 7.83 -11.71 -0.30
CA PRO A 112 6.92 -12.22 0.70
C PRO A 112 6.02 -11.12 1.29
N ALA A 113 4.72 -11.38 1.32
CA ALA A 113 3.71 -10.60 2.02
C ALA A 113 2.56 -11.53 2.42
N LYS A 114 2.04 -11.38 3.64
CA LYS A 114 0.90 -12.16 4.13
C LYS A 114 -0.39 -11.83 3.39
N ALA A 115 -0.57 -10.58 3.07
CA ALA A 115 -1.71 -10.05 2.34
C ALA A 115 -1.33 -8.71 1.70
N ALA A 116 -2.10 -8.28 0.72
CA ALA A 116 -1.98 -6.95 0.14
C ALA A 116 -3.35 -6.27 0.04
N VAL A 117 -3.37 -4.96 0.28
CA VAL A 117 -4.52 -4.10 0.04
C VAL A 117 -4.09 -3.04 -0.96
N VAL A 118 -4.76 -2.97 -2.10
CA VAL A 118 -4.51 -1.95 -3.11
C VAL A 118 -5.74 -1.09 -3.30
N VAL A 119 -5.57 0.24 -3.36
CA VAL A 119 -6.69 1.18 -3.52
C VAL A 119 -6.52 1.96 -4.81
N GLY A 120 -7.42 1.76 -5.78
CA GLY A 120 -7.38 2.40 -7.08
C GLY A 120 -6.00 2.34 -7.74
N PRO A 121 -5.35 1.16 -7.84
CA PRO A 121 -3.99 1.07 -8.38
C PRO A 121 -3.94 1.59 -9.81
N VAL A 122 -2.85 2.30 -10.13
CA VAL A 122 -2.56 2.77 -11.48
C VAL A 122 -1.52 1.86 -12.15
N GLY A 123 -1.17 2.11 -13.41
CA GLY A 123 -0.09 1.39 -14.10
C GLY A 123 -0.35 -0.10 -14.31
N LEU A 124 -1.60 -0.49 -14.52
CA LEU A 124 -2.02 -1.87 -14.75
C LEU A 124 -1.67 -2.32 -16.17
N VAL A 125 -0.37 -2.47 -16.46
CA VAL A 125 0.15 -2.90 -17.77
C VAL A 125 0.12 -4.42 -17.93
N ASP A 126 0.07 -4.91 -19.16
CA ASP A 126 -0.06 -6.34 -19.48
C ASP A 126 1.02 -7.21 -18.83
N GLU A 127 2.26 -6.73 -18.77
CA GLU A 127 3.38 -7.44 -18.11
C GLU A 127 3.07 -7.70 -16.63
N LEU A 128 2.64 -6.66 -15.91
CA LEU A 128 2.26 -6.77 -14.50
C LEU A 128 1.07 -7.72 -14.32
N LEU A 129 0.02 -7.52 -15.12
CA LEU A 129 -1.21 -8.32 -15.03
C LEU A 129 -0.96 -9.81 -15.32
N THR A 130 -0.07 -10.12 -16.26
CA THR A 130 0.34 -11.49 -16.56
C THR A 130 1.08 -12.11 -15.38
N ALA A 131 2.01 -11.37 -14.78
CA ALA A 131 2.77 -11.86 -13.62
C ALA A 131 1.89 -12.06 -12.36
N LEU A 132 0.85 -11.24 -12.21
CA LEU A 132 -0.09 -11.36 -11.08
C LEU A 132 -0.97 -12.60 -11.13
N ALA A 133 -1.23 -13.17 -12.30
CA ALA A 133 -2.11 -14.34 -12.45
C ALA A 133 -1.68 -15.54 -11.60
N GLU A 134 -0.38 -15.67 -11.33
CA GLU A 134 0.20 -16.76 -10.53
C GLU A 134 0.43 -16.38 -9.05
N VAL A 135 0.05 -15.17 -8.64
CA VAL A 135 0.21 -14.72 -7.25
C VAL A 135 -0.82 -15.40 -6.35
N GLU A 136 -0.34 -16.03 -5.28
CA GLU A 136 -1.16 -16.72 -4.28
C GLU A 136 -1.49 -15.85 -3.06
N THR A 137 -0.69 -14.81 -2.82
CA THR A 137 -0.91 -13.85 -1.73
C THR A 137 -2.33 -13.27 -1.84
N PRO A 138 -3.13 -13.31 -0.76
CA PRO A 138 -4.44 -12.70 -0.75
C PRO A 138 -4.38 -11.19 -1.05
N ILE A 139 -5.25 -10.73 -1.94
CA ILE A 139 -5.33 -9.31 -2.33
C ILE A 139 -6.74 -8.78 -2.08
N LEU A 140 -6.85 -7.70 -1.31
CA LEU A 140 -8.05 -6.87 -1.26
C LEU A 140 -7.86 -5.69 -2.21
N ALA A 141 -8.65 -5.64 -3.26
CA ALA A 141 -8.66 -4.57 -4.24
C ALA A 141 -9.84 -3.63 -3.95
N VAL A 142 -9.54 -2.39 -3.59
CA VAL A 142 -10.51 -1.37 -3.18
C VAL A 142 -10.60 -0.30 -4.25
N TRP A 143 -11.80 0.10 -4.64
CA TRP A 143 -12.02 1.23 -5.53
C TRP A 143 -13.07 2.18 -4.98
N GLY A 144 -12.95 3.46 -5.34
CA GLY A 144 -14.06 4.39 -5.23
C GLY A 144 -15.00 4.25 -6.44
N GLU A 145 -16.30 4.32 -6.20
CA GLU A 145 -17.33 4.26 -7.26
C GLU A 145 -17.13 5.34 -8.32
N ARG A 146 -16.62 6.51 -7.91
CA ARG A 146 -16.41 7.71 -8.74
C ARG A 146 -14.94 7.96 -9.07
N ASP A 147 -14.11 6.93 -9.04
CA ASP A 147 -12.68 7.06 -9.38
C ASP A 147 -12.52 7.32 -10.89
N GLU A 148 -12.11 8.54 -11.25
CA GLU A 148 -11.87 8.96 -12.64
C GLU A 148 -10.40 8.78 -13.07
N ILE A 149 -9.48 8.52 -12.14
CA ILE A 149 -8.04 8.34 -12.40
C ILE A 149 -7.74 6.88 -12.72
N SER A 150 -8.24 5.99 -11.88
CA SER A 150 -8.26 4.54 -12.12
C SER A 150 -9.72 4.10 -12.04
N PRO A 151 -10.46 4.06 -13.16
CA PRO A 151 -11.88 3.75 -13.13
C PRO A 151 -12.17 2.40 -12.47
N PRO A 152 -13.29 2.25 -11.74
CA PRO A 152 -13.61 1.01 -11.02
C PRO A 152 -13.77 -0.21 -11.93
N THR A 153 -13.96 -0.01 -13.24
CA THR A 153 -13.89 -1.09 -14.24
C THR A 153 -12.53 -1.76 -14.29
N ASN A 154 -11.45 -1.07 -13.88
CA ASN A 154 -10.12 -1.65 -13.77
C ASN A 154 -10.01 -2.71 -12.68
N ALA A 155 -10.96 -2.78 -11.75
CA ALA A 155 -10.98 -3.79 -10.70
C ALA A 155 -10.95 -5.23 -11.25
N GLN A 156 -11.58 -5.46 -12.40
CA GLN A 156 -11.57 -6.76 -13.08
C GLN A 156 -10.22 -7.14 -13.70
N LEU A 157 -9.29 -6.19 -13.81
CA LEU A 157 -7.94 -6.43 -14.34
C LEU A 157 -7.01 -7.00 -13.26
N VAL A 158 -7.22 -6.64 -11.99
CA VAL A 158 -6.40 -7.17 -10.89
C VAL A 158 -6.79 -8.62 -10.67
N ARG A 159 -5.94 -9.50 -11.16
CA ARG A 159 -6.13 -10.95 -11.09
C ARG A 159 -5.07 -11.58 -10.21
N GLY A 160 -5.40 -12.68 -9.60
CA GLY A 160 -4.57 -13.50 -8.73
C GLY A 160 -5.42 -14.65 -8.26
N LYS A 161 -4.84 -15.62 -7.58
CA LYS A 161 -5.60 -16.80 -7.12
C LYS A 161 -6.60 -16.45 -6.01
N ASN A 162 -6.31 -15.40 -5.22
CA ASN A 162 -7.10 -14.99 -4.05
C ASN A 162 -7.34 -13.48 -4.05
N VAL A 163 -8.19 -12.97 -4.95
CA VAL A 163 -8.53 -11.54 -5.02
C VAL A 163 -9.96 -11.31 -4.57
N LYS A 164 -10.15 -10.45 -3.56
CA LYS A 164 -11.44 -9.89 -3.16
C LYS A 164 -11.50 -8.44 -3.63
N THR A 165 -12.60 -8.04 -4.27
CA THR A 165 -12.81 -6.65 -4.72
C THR A 165 -13.95 -6.02 -3.96
N ILE A 166 -13.78 -4.76 -3.55
CA ILE A 166 -14.84 -3.92 -2.99
C ILE A 166 -14.86 -2.56 -3.68
N ILE A 167 -16.06 -2.02 -3.85
CA ILE A 167 -16.29 -0.67 -4.37
C ILE A 167 -16.90 0.17 -3.24
N LEU A 168 -16.22 1.24 -2.84
CA LEU A 168 -16.73 2.17 -1.85
C LEU A 168 -17.65 3.19 -2.53
N LYS A 169 -18.91 3.17 -2.10
CA LYS A 169 -19.94 4.04 -2.68
C LYS A 169 -19.64 5.51 -2.42
N ASP A 170 -19.91 6.34 -3.40
CA ASP A 170 -19.70 7.82 -3.35
C ASP A 170 -18.25 8.26 -3.08
N ALA A 171 -17.26 7.38 -3.24
CA ALA A 171 -15.83 7.68 -3.08
C ALA A 171 -15.15 7.90 -4.43
N GLY A 172 -14.17 8.81 -4.47
CA GLY A 172 -13.30 9.07 -5.62
C GLY A 172 -12.04 8.23 -5.60
N HIS A 173 -10.97 8.75 -6.23
CA HIS A 173 -9.68 8.04 -6.37
C HIS A 173 -9.00 7.74 -5.02
N ALA A 174 -9.03 8.70 -4.09
CA ALA A 174 -8.53 8.49 -2.73
C ALA A 174 -9.63 7.88 -1.83
N ALA A 175 -10.20 6.75 -2.24
CA ALA A 175 -11.36 6.15 -1.60
C ALA A 175 -11.17 5.90 -0.09
N TYR A 176 -9.94 5.59 0.33
CA TYR A 176 -9.58 5.42 1.74
C TYR A 176 -9.64 6.72 2.55
N LEU A 177 -9.47 7.89 1.91
CA LEU A 177 -9.62 9.20 2.56
C LEU A 177 -11.08 9.68 2.53
N ASP A 178 -11.81 9.36 1.48
CA ASP A 178 -13.22 9.72 1.35
C ASP A 178 -14.12 8.91 2.29
N LYS A 179 -13.76 7.65 2.54
CA LYS A 179 -14.50 6.68 3.36
C LYS A 179 -13.57 5.96 4.35
N PRO A 180 -12.91 6.70 5.27
CA PRO A 180 -11.86 6.13 6.11
C PRO A 180 -12.38 5.02 7.05
N LYS A 181 -13.59 5.16 7.56
CA LYS A 181 -14.19 4.15 8.46
C LYS A 181 -14.46 2.84 7.73
N GLU A 182 -15.18 2.91 6.60
CA GLU A 182 -15.50 1.75 5.79
C GLU A 182 -14.22 1.06 5.26
N PHE A 183 -13.21 1.86 4.89
CA PHE A 183 -11.92 1.34 4.47
C PHE A 183 -11.22 0.56 5.59
N VAL A 184 -11.12 1.14 6.79
CA VAL A 184 -10.49 0.49 7.95
C VAL A 184 -11.23 -0.81 8.31
N GLU A 185 -12.56 -0.78 8.36
CA GLU A 185 -13.39 -1.97 8.65
C GLU A 185 -13.14 -3.09 7.63
N ALA A 186 -13.12 -2.75 6.34
CA ALA A 186 -12.87 -3.72 5.27
C ALA A 186 -11.46 -4.33 5.34
N VAL A 187 -10.45 -3.53 5.66
CA VAL A 187 -9.07 -4.02 5.81
C VAL A 187 -8.93 -4.94 7.02
N VAL A 188 -9.49 -4.54 8.18
CA VAL A 188 -9.45 -5.37 9.39
C VAL A 188 -10.19 -6.68 9.18
N GLU A 189 -11.38 -6.66 8.57
CA GLU A 189 -12.13 -7.89 8.22
C GLU A 189 -11.32 -8.80 7.28
N PHE A 190 -10.68 -8.21 6.28
CA PHE A 190 -9.90 -8.97 5.30
C PHE A 190 -8.64 -9.60 5.91
N LEU A 191 -7.97 -8.91 6.82
CA LEU A 191 -6.77 -9.44 7.49
C LEU A 191 -7.11 -10.51 8.55
N GLY A 192 -8.37 -10.57 9.00
CA GLY A 192 -8.88 -11.64 9.88
C GLY A 192 -8.39 -11.55 11.32
N ASP A 193 -8.12 -10.35 11.79
CA ASP A 193 -7.65 -10.09 13.18
C ASP A 193 -8.73 -9.45 14.04
#